data_2d926db3b13352f4e39af9cd09ccf01d
#
_entry.id   2d926db3b13352f4e39af9cd09ccf01d
#
_cell.length_a   1.000
_cell.length_b   1.000
_cell.length_c   1.000
_cell.angle_alpha   90.00
_cell.angle_beta   90.00
_cell.angle_gamma   90.00
#
_symmetry.space_group_name_H-M   'P 1'
#
loop_
_entity.id
_entity.type
_entity.pdbx_description
1 polymer ?
#
loop_
_entity_poly.entity_id
_entity_poly.type
_entity_poly.pdbx_seq_one_letter_code
_entity_poly.pdbx_strand_id
1 'polypeptide(L)'
;MNEMRYFMPHILALTTNSPFWEGADTGLKSFRSKIFERFPRTALPDLFSDWSEYQHYVNLLVKTGSIDNAKKIWWDIRPHPFFPTLEVRICDLPMRIEETVAIAALCQAVAAKLYSLYEQNLSFRQYRRSLLMENKWRAVRYGLDGKLIDWGRQEEKPARDLIMELLEFVDPVVDGLGSRNELNYIETILREGSGADRQIKVFKETNDMREVVKYIQQETTHGLFDDVTPFLSHIHEPSGDALVEKLSSIKSENDPR
;
A
#
# COMPACT_ATOMS: atom_id res chain seq x y z
N MET A 1 7.97 11.50 -9.15
CA MET A 1 7.91 10.04 -9.33
C MET A 1 9.30 9.39 -9.26
N ASN A 2 10.26 9.76 -10.07
CA ASN A 2 11.58 9.12 -10.18
C ASN A 2 12.28 8.91 -8.83
N GLU A 3 12.38 9.94 -8.01
CA GLU A 3 13.03 9.90 -6.70
C GLU A 3 12.22 9.10 -5.68
N MET A 4 10.88 9.23 -5.71
CA MET A 4 10.00 8.54 -4.79
C MET A 4 10.07 7.01 -4.90
N ARG A 5 10.50 6.47 -6.07
CA ARG A 5 10.70 5.02 -6.27
C ARG A 5 11.65 4.39 -5.24
N TYR A 6 12.63 5.16 -4.74
CA TYR A 6 13.56 4.67 -3.72
C TYR A 6 12.86 4.26 -2.42
N PHE A 7 11.82 4.98 -2.04
CA PHE A 7 11.09 4.76 -0.79
C PHE A 7 9.97 3.71 -0.89
N MET A 8 9.65 3.26 -2.10
CA MET A 8 8.59 2.27 -2.31
C MET A 8 8.81 0.96 -1.54
N PRO A 9 10.02 0.36 -1.51
CA PRO A 9 10.28 -0.83 -0.70
C PRO A 9 10.12 -0.61 0.81
N HIS A 10 10.43 0.58 1.32
CA HIS A 10 10.24 0.94 2.75
C HIS A 10 8.75 0.97 3.08
N ILE A 11 7.95 1.62 2.23
CA ILE A 11 6.49 1.68 2.36
C ILE A 11 5.88 0.28 2.25
N LEU A 12 6.35 -0.55 1.32
CA LEU A 12 5.88 -1.93 1.22
C LEU A 12 6.17 -2.74 2.48
N ALA A 13 7.36 -2.61 3.07
CA ALA A 13 7.71 -3.32 4.29
C ALA A 13 6.76 -3.01 5.45
N LEU A 14 6.30 -1.74 5.57
CA LEU A 14 5.30 -1.31 6.53
C LEU A 14 3.91 -1.90 6.26
N THR A 15 3.57 -2.09 4.98
CA THR A 15 2.21 -2.41 4.55
C THR A 15 2.00 -3.86 4.16
N THR A 16 3.00 -4.74 4.36
CA THR A 16 2.83 -6.17 4.09
C THR A 16 1.66 -6.74 4.89
N ASN A 17 0.68 -7.36 4.20
CA ASN A 17 -0.54 -7.87 4.83
C ASN A 17 -1.14 -9.09 4.11
N SER A 18 -0.38 -9.79 3.28
CA SER A 18 -0.88 -10.94 2.51
C SER A 18 0.08 -12.14 2.58
N PRO A 19 0.28 -12.75 3.77
CA PRO A 19 1.22 -13.86 3.93
C PRO A 19 0.64 -15.20 3.48
N PHE A 20 -0.69 -15.33 3.41
CA PHE A 20 -1.37 -16.58 3.10
C PHE A 20 -2.01 -16.58 1.71
N TRP A 21 -2.03 -17.75 1.08
CA TRP A 21 -2.73 -18.00 -0.17
C TRP A 21 -3.36 -19.41 -0.15
N GLU A 22 -4.65 -19.49 -0.47
CA GLU A 22 -5.42 -20.75 -0.46
C GLU A 22 -5.26 -21.56 0.85
N GLY A 23 -5.18 -20.85 1.98
CA GLY A 23 -5.06 -21.45 3.30
C GLY A 23 -3.64 -21.87 3.69
N ALA A 24 -2.64 -21.62 2.86
CA ALA A 24 -1.25 -21.98 3.13
C ALA A 24 -0.37 -20.74 3.36
N ASP A 25 0.61 -20.84 4.27
CA ASP A 25 1.68 -19.86 4.42
C ASP A 25 2.57 -19.90 3.19
N THR A 26 2.66 -18.77 2.49
CA THR A 26 3.45 -18.65 1.25
C THR A 26 4.94 -18.44 1.52
N GLY A 27 5.30 -18.19 2.77
CA GLY A 27 6.63 -17.76 3.16
C GLY A 27 6.97 -16.32 2.72
N LEU A 28 6.02 -15.55 2.19
CA LEU A 28 6.16 -14.13 1.84
C LEU A 28 5.31 -13.29 2.79
N LYS A 29 5.71 -12.05 3.03
CA LYS A 29 4.90 -11.09 3.79
C LYS A 29 3.88 -10.37 2.90
N SER A 30 4.16 -10.25 1.59
CA SER A 30 3.25 -9.71 0.57
C SER A 30 3.15 -10.64 -0.64
N PHE A 31 2.28 -11.67 -0.55
CA PHE A 31 2.00 -12.52 -1.69
C PHE A 31 1.19 -11.77 -2.77
N ARG A 32 0.37 -10.78 -2.40
CA ARG A 32 -0.31 -9.87 -3.32
C ARG A 32 0.65 -9.30 -4.36
N SER A 33 1.85 -8.86 -3.95
CA SER A 33 2.85 -8.33 -4.88
C SER A 33 3.21 -9.34 -5.98
N LYS A 34 3.30 -10.64 -5.66
CA LYS A 34 3.63 -11.68 -6.63
C LYS A 34 2.46 -12.02 -7.56
N ILE A 35 1.24 -11.99 -7.06
CA ILE A 35 0.05 -12.14 -7.90
C ILE A 35 -0.02 -10.98 -8.89
N PHE A 36 0.20 -9.74 -8.41
CA PHE A 36 0.08 -8.54 -9.22
C PHE A 36 1.18 -8.45 -10.30
N GLU A 37 2.39 -8.88 -10.00
CA GLU A 37 3.52 -8.90 -10.94
C GLU A 37 3.32 -9.83 -12.15
N ARG A 38 2.31 -10.70 -12.14
CA ARG A 38 1.95 -11.53 -13.32
C ARG A 38 1.31 -10.72 -14.44
N PHE A 39 0.77 -9.54 -14.14
CA PHE A 39 0.19 -8.67 -15.15
C PHE A 39 1.27 -7.82 -15.84
N PRO A 40 1.09 -7.46 -17.13
CA PRO A 40 2.00 -6.56 -17.81
C PRO A 40 1.97 -5.15 -17.20
N ARG A 41 3.05 -4.41 -17.35
CA ARG A 41 3.17 -3.00 -16.91
C ARG A 41 2.94 -2.80 -15.40
N THR A 42 3.48 -3.72 -14.61
CA THR A 42 3.46 -3.74 -13.13
C THR A 42 4.86 -3.51 -12.56
N ALA A 43 4.99 -3.55 -11.24
CA ALA A 43 6.18 -3.29 -10.46
C ALA A 43 6.68 -1.83 -10.54
N LEU A 44 7.91 -1.56 -10.13
CA LEU A 44 8.48 -0.21 -10.17
C LEU A 44 8.64 0.28 -11.62
N PRO A 45 8.28 1.55 -11.92
CA PRO A 45 8.54 2.13 -13.23
C PRO A 45 10.03 2.30 -13.49
N ASP A 46 10.40 2.42 -14.77
CA ASP A 46 11.71 2.91 -15.16
C ASP A 46 11.88 4.41 -14.87
N LEU A 47 13.07 4.94 -15.06
CA LEU A 47 13.32 6.36 -15.00
C LEU A 47 12.80 7.03 -16.28
N PHE A 48 12.23 8.21 -16.13
CA PHE A 48 11.88 9.08 -17.23
C PHE A 48 12.64 10.40 -17.05
N SER A 49 13.25 10.91 -18.11
CA SER A 49 13.99 12.17 -18.05
C SER A 49 13.07 13.35 -17.73
N ASP A 50 11.87 13.33 -18.30
CA ASP A 50 10.86 14.37 -18.13
C ASP A 50 9.44 13.87 -18.39
N TRP A 51 8.48 14.78 -18.30
CA TRP A 51 7.07 14.50 -18.56
C TRP A 51 6.80 14.17 -20.03
N SER A 52 7.55 14.72 -20.97
CA SER A 52 7.39 14.46 -22.40
C SER A 52 7.76 13.02 -22.75
N GLU A 53 8.84 12.50 -22.17
CA GLU A 53 9.24 11.09 -22.34
C GLU A 53 8.18 10.14 -21.78
N TYR A 54 7.63 10.44 -20.59
CA TYR A 54 6.52 9.67 -20.04
C TYR A 54 5.29 9.69 -20.96
N GLN A 55 4.91 10.87 -21.45
CA GLN A 55 3.78 10.99 -22.39
C GLN A 55 4.05 10.22 -23.70
N HIS A 56 5.27 10.30 -24.22
CA HIS A 56 5.65 9.54 -25.40
C HIS A 56 5.50 8.03 -25.19
N TYR A 57 5.96 7.52 -24.05
CA TYR A 57 5.80 6.13 -23.66
C TYR A 57 4.32 5.70 -23.62
N VAL A 58 3.46 6.49 -22.97
CA VAL A 58 2.03 6.22 -22.90
C VAL A 58 1.40 6.21 -24.30
N ASN A 59 1.71 7.24 -25.11
CA ASN A 59 1.18 7.38 -26.47
C ASN A 59 1.61 6.22 -27.37
N LEU A 60 2.82 5.72 -27.22
CA LEU A 60 3.30 4.54 -27.96
C LEU A 60 2.47 3.30 -27.62
N LEU A 61 2.17 3.06 -26.33
CA LEU A 61 1.34 1.94 -25.91
C LEU A 61 -0.11 2.06 -26.42
N VAL A 62 -0.66 3.27 -26.46
CA VAL A 62 -1.99 3.53 -27.01
C VAL A 62 -1.98 3.32 -28.52
N LYS A 63 -1.02 3.88 -29.24
CA LYS A 63 -0.88 3.77 -30.70
C LYS A 63 -0.73 2.33 -31.16
N THR A 64 -0.05 1.49 -30.37
CA THR A 64 0.12 0.06 -30.66
C THR A 64 -1.04 -0.81 -30.21
N GLY A 65 -2.13 -0.23 -29.68
CA GLY A 65 -3.29 -0.97 -29.19
C GLY A 65 -3.01 -1.80 -27.92
N SER A 66 -1.87 -1.59 -27.25
CA SER A 66 -1.53 -2.31 -26.02
C SER A 66 -2.38 -1.87 -24.83
N ILE A 67 -2.79 -0.62 -24.80
CA ILE A 67 -3.70 0.00 -23.83
C ILE A 67 -4.59 1.01 -24.52
N ASP A 68 -5.72 1.35 -23.92
CA ASP A 68 -6.59 2.48 -24.35
C ASP A 68 -6.23 3.80 -23.65
N ASN A 69 -5.70 3.71 -22.43
CA ASN A 69 -5.23 4.87 -21.64
C ASN A 69 -4.27 4.42 -20.53
N ALA A 70 -3.63 5.39 -19.87
CA ALA A 70 -2.63 5.15 -18.84
C ALA A 70 -3.18 4.51 -17.53
N LYS A 71 -4.51 4.37 -17.33
CA LYS A 71 -5.06 3.59 -16.21
C LYS A 71 -4.64 2.13 -16.25
N LYS A 72 -4.33 1.59 -17.45
CA LYS A 72 -3.85 0.20 -17.63
C LYS A 72 -2.34 0.02 -17.43
N ILE A 73 -1.66 1.02 -16.92
CA ILE A 73 -0.29 0.94 -16.41
C ILE A 73 -0.39 0.80 -14.90
N TRP A 74 -0.04 -0.37 -14.36
CA TRP A 74 -0.23 -0.71 -12.95
C TRP A 74 1.08 -0.71 -12.17
N TRP A 75 1.95 0.27 -12.43
CA TRP A 75 3.18 0.43 -11.67
C TRP A 75 2.92 0.68 -10.18
N ASP A 76 3.90 0.37 -9.35
CA ASP A 76 3.87 0.57 -7.90
C ASP A 76 3.69 2.05 -7.51
N ILE A 77 4.12 2.95 -8.38
CA ILE A 77 3.87 4.39 -8.33
C ILE A 77 3.74 4.92 -9.76
N ARG A 78 2.73 5.73 -10.02
CA ARG A 78 2.51 6.31 -11.35
C ARG A 78 1.89 7.70 -11.29
N PRO A 79 2.09 8.55 -12.31
CA PRO A 79 1.24 9.72 -12.50
C PRO A 79 -0.18 9.27 -12.79
N HIS A 80 -1.18 9.92 -12.15
CA HIS A 80 -2.58 9.62 -12.47
C HIS A 80 -2.93 10.24 -13.83
N PRO A 81 -3.63 9.53 -14.75
CA PRO A 81 -3.84 10.02 -16.12
C PRO A 81 -4.79 11.20 -16.25
N PHE A 82 -5.64 11.46 -15.24
CA PHE A 82 -6.67 12.51 -15.30
C PHE A 82 -6.57 13.55 -14.19
N PHE A 83 -5.81 13.27 -13.14
CA PHE A 83 -5.59 14.18 -12.03
C PHE A 83 -4.11 14.53 -11.90
N PRO A 84 -3.75 15.75 -11.52
CA PRO A 84 -2.35 16.16 -11.32
C PRO A 84 -1.79 15.57 -10.01
N THR A 85 -1.83 14.24 -9.87
CA THR A 85 -1.45 13.51 -8.66
C THR A 85 -0.54 12.33 -8.99
N LEU A 86 0.23 11.88 -7.97
CA LEU A 86 0.90 10.58 -7.99
C LEU A 86 0.05 9.57 -7.24
N GLU A 87 -0.14 8.41 -7.83
CA GLU A 87 -0.83 7.28 -7.24
C GLU A 87 0.19 6.26 -6.74
N VAL A 88 0.21 6.00 -5.44
CA VAL A 88 1.01 4.94 -4.80
C VAL A 88 0.19 3.66 -4.74
N ARG A 89 0.67 2.58 -5.34
CA ARG A 89 -0.06 1.31 -5.51
C ARG A 89 0.66 0.11 -4.90
N ILE A 90 1.88 0.30 -4.39
CA ILE A 90 2.73 -0.78 -3.92
C ILE A 90 2.17 -1.50 -2.69
N CYS A 91 1.39 -0.81 -1.87
CA CYS A 91 0.89 -1.28 -0.58
C CYS A 91 -0.05 -2.47 -0.71
N ASP A 92 0.05 -3.42 0.22
CA ASP A 92 -1.08 -4.27 0.58
C ASP A 92 -2.11 -3.40 1.32
N LEU A 93 -3.35 -3.85 1.42
CA LEU A 93 -4.38 -3.14 2.17
C LEU A 93 -4.19 -3.44 3.67
N PRO A 94 -3.89 -2.43 4.52
CA PRO A 94 -3.82 -2.64 5.97
C PRO A 94 -5.17 -3.06 6.57
N MET A 95 -5.15 -3.71 7.73
CA MET A 95 -6.37 -4.11 8.43
C MET A 95 -7.02 -2.94 9.16
N ARG A 96 -6.23 -2.09 9.83
CA ARG A 96 -6.74 -0.94 10.62
C ARG A 96 -6.78 0.33 9.77
N ILE A 97 -7.77 1.17 10.02
CA ILE A 97 -7.90 2.49 9.37
C ILE A 97 -6.71 3.38 9.71
N GLU A 98 -6.26 3.37 10.95
CA GLU A 98 -5.13 4.17 11.43
C GLU A 98 -3.85 3.84 10.66
N GLU A 99 -3.61 2.58 10.34
CA GLU A 99 -2.48 2.16 9.50
C GLU A 99 -2.59 2.75 8.09
N THR A 100 -3.79 2.71 7.50
CA THR A 100 -4.05 3.25 6.16
C THR A 100 -3.80 4.76 6.12
N VAL A 101 -4.29 5.49 7.12
CA VAL A 101 -4.12 6.94 7.22
C VAL A 101 -2.66 7.31 7.49
N ALA A 102 -1.97 6.57 8.36
CA ALA A 102 -0.55 6.76 8.62
C ALA A 102 0.31 6.57 7.35
N ILE A 103 0.02 5.54 6.56
CA ILE A 103 0.72 5.29 5.29
C ILE A 103 0.42 6.39 4.27
N ALA A 104 -0.81 6.87 4.20
CA ALA A 104 -1.16 8.01 3.34
C ALA A 104 -0.40 9.28 3.74
N ALA A 105 -0.33 9.58 5.06
CA ALA A 105 0.46 10.67 5.60
C ALA A 105 1.96 10.53 5.26
N LEU A 106 2.52 9.33 5.40
CA LEU A 106 3.92 9.08 5.02
C LEU A 106 4.16 9.30 3.53
N CYS A 107 3.29 8.78 2.66
CA CYS A 107 3.40 8.98 1.22
C CYS A 107 3.35 10.47 0.84
N GLN A 108 2.44 11.23 1.47
CA GLN A 108 2.33 12.67 1.28
C GLN A 108 3.58 13.40 1.78
N ALA A 109 4.08 13.06 2.96
CA ALA A 109 5.27 13.66 3.54
C ALA A 109 6.52 13.41 2.69
N VAL A 110 6.70 12.19 2.16
CA VAL A 110 7.81 11.87 1.23
C VAL A 110 7.70 12.72 -0.04
N ALA A 111 6.52 12.85 -0.64
CA ALA A 111 6.33 13.67 -1.83
C ALA A 111 6.62 15.15 -1.54
N ALA A 112 6.12 15.69 -0.43
CA ALA A 112 6.35 17.07 -0.02
C ALA A 112 7.84 17.35 0.28
N LYS A 113 8.53 16.41 0.95
CA LYS A 113 9.96 16.54 1.22
C LYS A 113 10.79 16.55 -0.05
N LEU A 114 10.51 15.67 -0.98
CA LEU A 114 11.19 15.66 -2.28
C LEU A 114 10.92 16.93 -3.08
N TYR A 115 9.69 17.45 -3.00
CA TYR A 115 9.35 18.72 -3.63
C TYR A 115 10.10 19.89 -2.98
N SER A 116 10.21 19.92 -1.66
CA SER A 116 10.98 20.97 -0.96
C SER A 116 12.47 20.96 -1.30
N LEU A 117 13.06 19.79 -1.58
CA LEU A 117 14.43 19.70 -2.08
C LEU A 117 14.54 20.33 -3.48
N TYR A 118 13.57 20.01 -4.36
CA TYR A 118 13.54 20.59 -5.70
C TYR A 118 13.46 22.14 -5.68
N GLU A 119 12.65 22.71 -4.81
CA GLU A 119 12.56 24.18 -4.63
C GLU A 119 13.90 24.81 -4.19
N GLN A 120 14.75 24.05 -3.52
CA GLN A 120 16.10 24.46 -3.09
C GLN A 120 17.19 24.14 -4.13
N ASN A 121 16.82 23.72 -5.34
CA ASN A 121 17.74 23.21 -6.38
C ASN A 121 18.57 21.99 -5.92
N LEU A 122 18.00 21.18 -5.02
CA LEU A 122 18.55 19.91 -4.58
C LEU A 122 17.73 18.76 -5.17
N SER A 123 18.29 17.57 -5.22
CA SER A 123 17.60 16.38 -5.67
C SER A 123 17.97 15.16 -4.84
N PHE A 124 17.04 14.24 -4.71
CA PHE A 124 17.36 12.92 -4.15
C PHE A 124 17.98 12.05 -5.23
N ARG A 125 18.99 11.26 -4.86
CA ARG A 125 19.69 10.39 -5.79
C ARG A 125 18.75 9.39 -6.46
N GLN A 126 18.84 9.30 -7.77
CA GLN A 126 18.07 8.35 -8.57
C GLN A 126 18.85 7.03 -8.77
N TYR A 127 18.18 5.92 -8.59
CA TYR A 127 18.77 4.59 -8.72
C TYR A 127 18.13 3.80 -9.87
N ARG A 128 18.90 2.89 -10.46
CA ARG A 128 18.39 1.98 -11.48
C ARG A 128 17.27 1.11 -10.91
N ARG A 129 16.27 0.84 -11.74
CA ARG A 129 15.13 -0.01 -11.38
C ARG A 129 15.57 -1.38 -10.83
N SER A 130 16.58 -2.02 -11.44
CA SER A 130 17.09 -3.32 -11.00
C SER A 130 17.57 -3.34 -9.55
N LEU A 131 18.23 -2.26 -9.08
CA LEU A 131 18.66 -2.14 -7.68
C LEU A 131 17.46 -1.96 -6.74
N LEU A 132 16.48 -1.16 -7.13
CA LEU A 132 15.28 -0.95 -6.31
C LEU A 132 14.41 -2.20 -6.25
N MET A 133 14.39 -3.02 -7.30
CA MET A 133 13.68 -4.30 -7.33
C MET A 133 14.28 -5.31 -6.35
N GLU A 134 15.59 -5.27 -6.07
CA GLU A 134 16.21 -6.09 -5.01
C GLU A 134 15.61 -5.75 -3.64
N ASN A 135 15.53 -4.46 -3.30
CA ASN A 135 14.89 -4.03 -2.05
C ASN A 135 13.39 -4.34 -2.02
N LYS A 136 12.69 -4.21 -3.16
CA LYS A 136 11.30 -4.63 -3.25
C LYS A 136 11.12 -6.12 -2.95
N TRP A 137 11.98 -6.96 -3.52
CA TRP A 137 11.97 -8.39 -3.22
C TRP A 137 12.18 -8.68 -1.73
N ARG A 138 13.14 -8.01 -1.09
CA ARG A 138 13.42 -8.13 0.34
C ARG A 138 12.20 -7.72 1.18
N ALA A 139 11.56 -6.60 0.85
CA ALA A 139 10.32 -6.15 1.50
C ALA A 139 9.18 -7.16 1.33
N VAL A 140 8.97 -7.70 0.12
CA VAL A 140 7.97 -8.75 -0.15
C VAL A 140 8.21 -10.00 0.68
N ARG A 141 9.47 -10.42 0.79
CA ARG A 141 9.84 -11.67 1.45
C ARG A 141 9.87 -11.57 2.96
N TYR A 142 10.45 -10.49 3.48
CA TYR A 142 10.80 -10.39 4.89
C TYR A 142 10.05 -9.27 5.64
N GLY A 143 9.41 -8.33 4.93
CA GLY A 143 8.72 -7.19 5.55
C GLY A 143 9.64 -6.39 6.47
N LEU A 144 9.12 -6.06 7.65
CA LEU A 144 9.84 -5.32 8.70
C LEU A 144 10.98 -6.10 9.35
N ASP A 145 10.95 -7.42 9.29
CA ASP A 145 11.98 -8.28 9.88
C ASP A 145 13.21 -8.44 8.99
N GLY A 146 13.13 -7.94 7.77
CA GLY A 146 14.20 -8.00 6.78
C GLY A 146 15.21 -6.89 6.89
N LYS A 147 16.21 -6.98 6.01
CA LYS A 147 17.16 -5.90 5.74
C LYS A 147 16.94 -5.36 4.35
N LEU A 148 16.96 -4.05 4.21
CA LEU A 148 17.02 -3.36 2.94
C LEU A 148 18.44 -2.83 2.69
N ILE A 149 18.76 -2.55 1.44
CA ILE A 149 20.06 -2.00 1.07
C ILE A 149 19.93 -0.49 0.99
N ASP A 150 20.71 0.22 1.78
CA ASP A 150 21.00 1.62 1.56
C ASP A 150 21.99 1.75 0.40
N TRP A 151 21.46 2.07 -0.78
CA TRP A 151 22.30 2.21 -1.98
C TRP A 151 23.22 3.42 -1.93
N GLY A 152 22.94 4.41 -1.08
CA GLY A 152 23.80 5.56 -0.87
C GLY A 152 25.06 5.19 -0.09
N ARG A 153 24.89 4.45 1.00
CA ARG A 153 25.97 3.96 1.85
C ARG A 153 26.55 2.63 1.37
N GLN A 154 25.88 1.93 0.47
CA GLN A 154 26.24 0.60 -0.06
C GLN A 154 26.32 -0.47 1.04
N GLU A 155 25.37 -0.44 1.97
CA GLU A 155 25.29 -1.36 3.11
C GLU A 155 23.87 -1.90 3.34
N GLU A 156 23.77 -3.06 3.96
CA GLU A 156 22.50 -3.60 4.45
C GLU A 156 22.16 -3.04 5.82
N LYS A 157 20.92 -2.59 5.98
CA LYS A 157 20.37 -2.15 7.26
C LYS A 157 19.05 -2.83 7.57
N PRO A 158 18.70 -3.03 8.85
CA PRO A 158 17.35 -3.44 9.22
C PRO A 158 16.31 -2.52 8.58
N ALA A 159 15.23 -3.09 8.05
CA ALA A 159 14.17 -2.32 7.42
C ALA A 159 13.57 -1.28 8.40
N ARG A 160 13.44 -1.66 9.68
CA ARG A 160 12.96 -0.77 10.75
C ARG A 160 13.83 0.47 10.91
N ASP A 161 15.15 0.32 10.89
CA ASP A 161 16.09 1.44 11.04
C ASP A 161 15.99 2.40 9.86
N LEU A 162 15.93 1.87 8.63
CA LEU A 162 15.77 2.69 7.42
C LEU A 162 14.40 3.41 7.38
N ILE A 163 13.37 2.82 7.96
CA ILE A 163 12.06 3.47 8.10
C ILE A 163 12.13 4.58 9.15
N MET A 164 12.84 4.38 10.25
CA MET A 164 13.07 5.48 11.23
C MET A 164 13.87 6.63 10.60
N GLU A 165 14.93 6.34 9.83
CA GLU A 165 15.65 7.36 9.05
C GLU A 165 14.72 8.07 8.03
N LEU A 166 13.76 7.35 7.45
CA LEU A 166 12.76 7.95 6.55
C LEU A 166 11.83 8.91 7.31
N LEU A 167 11.40 8.57 8.53
CA LEU A 167 10.60 9.46 9.36
C LEU A 167 11.38 10.74 9.72
N GLU A 168 12.66 10.62 10.09
CA GLU A 168 13.55 11.77 10.32
C GLU A 168 13.72 12.62 9.05
N PHE A 169 13.86 11.98 7.88
CA PHE A 169 13.99 12.66 6.60
C PHE A 169 12.78 13.52 6.26
N VAL A 170 11.56 13.05 6.53
CA VAL A 170 10.33 13.77 6.22
C VAL A 170 9.89 14.75 7.31
N ASP A 171 10.43 14.62 8.52
CA ASP A 171 10.02 15.41 9.70
C ASP A 171 9.87 16.92 9.44
N PRO A 172 10.79 17.58 8.71
CA PRO A 172 10.68 19.04 8.50
C PRO A 172 9.44 19.52 7.73
N VAL A 173 8.71 18.65 7.08
CA VAL A 173 7.51 19.02 6.28
C VAL A 173 6.20 18.62 6.94
N VAL A 174 6.25 17.74 7.95
CA VAL A 174 5.06 17.08 8.51
C VAL A 174 4.10 18.05 9.19
N ASP A 175 4.63 19.02 9.95
CA ASP A 175 3.79 20.01 10.64
C ASP A 175 3.08 20.95 9.66
N GLY A 176 3.77 21.32 8.56
CA GLY A 176 3.15 22.10 7.48
C GLY A 176 2.03 21.35 6.73
N LEU A 177 2.04 20.01 6.77
CA LEU A 177 1.00 19.17 6.20
C LEU A 177 -0.17 18.90 7.18
N GLY A 178 0.02 19.19 8.48
CA GLY A 178 -0.97 18.95 9.52
C GLY A 178 -1.22 17.45 9.81
N SER A 179 -0.25 16.57 9.50
CA SER A 179 -0.40 15.11 9.57
C SER A 179 0.53 14.44 10.60
N ARG A 180 0.98 15.19 11.60
CA ARG A 180 1.90 14.70 12.64
C ARG A 180 1.34 13.52 13.42
N ASN A 181 0.10 13.61 13.85
CA ASN A 181 -0.54 12.58 14.67
C ASN A 181 -0.69 11.28 13.89
N GLU A 182 -1.10 11.37 12.64
CA GLU A 182 -1.27 10.23 11.75
C GLU A 182 0.08 9.57 11.45
N LEU A 183 1.11 10.37 11.19
CA LEU A 183 2.46 9.86 10.91
C LEU A 183 3.07 9.15 12.12
N ASN A 184 2.84 9.63 13.35
CA ASN A 184 3.34 9.00 14.57
C ASN A 184 2.84 7.56 14.75
N TYR A 185 1.71 7.20 14.13
CA TYR A 185 1.20 5.83 14.17
C TYR A 185 2.14 4.82 13.48
N ILE A 186 3.06 5.28 12.63
CA ILE A 186 4.10 4.42 12.03
C ILE A 186 4.96 3.76 13.13
N GLU A 187 5.23 4.44 14.23
CA GLU A 187 5.97 3.84 15.36
C GLU A 187 5.20 2.67 15.98
N THR A 188 3.87 2.74 16.01
CA THR A 188 3.03 1.62 16.45
C THR A 188 3.17 0.44 15.49
N ILE A 189 3.13 0.67 14.18
CA ILE A 189 3.36 -0.40 13.19
C ILE A 189 4.76 -1.01 13.37
N LEU A 190 5.78 -0.17 13.57
CA LEU A 190 7.14 -0.66 13.82
C LEU A 190 7.25 -1.51 15.10
N ARG A 191 6.51 -1.16 16.15
CA ARG A 191 6.51 -1.90 17.42
C ARG A 191 5.73 -3.21 17.33
N GLU A 192 4.53 -3.18 16.75
CA GLU A 192 3.60 -4.31 16.72
C GLU A 192 3.83 -5.28 15.55
N GLY A 193 4.55 -4.83 14.54
CA GLY A 193 4.71 -5.54 13.26
C GLY A 193 3.65 -5.16 12.25
N SER A 194 3.91 -5.48 10.99
CA SER A 194 2.97 -5.33 9.89
C SER A 194 1.76 -6.25 10.05
N GLY A 195 0.72 -6.05 9.25
CA GLY A 195 -0.42 -6.96 9.25
C GLY A 195 -0.02 -8.41 8.96
N ALA A 196 0.96 -8.63 8.08
CA ALA A 196 1.48 -9.97 7.81
C ALA A 196 2.16 -10.60 9.03
N ASP A 197 2.91 -9.82 9.80
CA ASP A 197 3.59 -10.31 11.01
C ASP A 197 2.57 -10.78 12.04
N ARG A 198 1.54 -9.98 12.25
CA ARG A 198 0.46 -10.27 13.20
C ARG A 198 -0.38 -11.48 12.77
N GLN A 199 -0.74 -11.59 11.49
CA GLN A 199 -1.45 -12.77 10.96
C GLN A 199 -0.62 -14.04 11.12
N ILE A 200 0.67 -14.00 10.79
CA ILE A 200 1.58 -15.15 10.94
C ILE A 200 1.71 -15.55 12.42
N LYS A 201 1.74 -14.58 13.33
CA LYS A 201 1.78 -14.84 14.77
C LYS A 201 0.55 -15.62 15.22
N VAL A 202 -0.65 -15.15 14.86
CA VAL A 202 -1.91 -15.86 15.18
C VAL A 202 -1.90 -17.28 14.63
N PHE A 203 -1.47 -17.46 13.38
CA PHE A 203 -1.40 -18.80 12.80
C PHE A 203 -0.40 -19.71 13.51
N LYS A 204 0.75 -19.21 13.91
CA LYS A 204 1.76 -20.00 14.65
C LYS A 204 1.27 -20.42 16.04
N GLU A 205 0.44 -19.59 16.68
CA GLU A 205 -0.10 -19.86 18.02
C GLU A 205 -1.28 -20.86 17.97
N THR A 206 -2.11 -20.79 16.92
CA THR A 206 -3.36 -21.55 16.84
C THR A 206 -3.32 -22.73 15.87
N ASN A 207 -2.43 -22.66 14.89
CA ASN A 207 -2.38 -23.57 13.72
C ASN A 207 -3.76 -23.73 13.02
N ASP A 208 -4.58 -22.66 13.05
CA ASP A 208 -5.92 -22.64 12.46
C ASP A 208 -6.15 -21.35 11.65
N MET A 209 -6.38 -21.49 10.34
CA MET A 209 -6.69 -20.37 9.45
C MET A 209 -8.00 -19.66 9.78
N ARG A 210 -8.94 -20.32 10.44
CA ARG A 210 -10.20 -19.68 10.88
C ARG A 210 -9.92 -18.62 11.95
N GLU A 211 -8.96 -18.88 12.84
CA GLU A 211 -8.54 -17.91 13.85
C GLU A 211 -7.82 -16.70 13.20
N VAL A 212 -7.04 -16.91 12.13
CA VAL A 212 -6.47 -15.82 11.36
C VAL A 212 -7.57 -14.95 10.72
N VAL A 213 -8.61 -15.56 10.15
CA VAL A 213 -9.75 -14.83 9.56
C VAL A 213 -10.50 -14.04 10.63
N LYS A 214 -10.77 -14.62 11.79
CA LYS A 214 -11.40 -13.92 12.92
C LYS A 214 -10.55 -12.72 13.38
N TYR A 215 -9.23 -12.92 13.48
CA TYR A 215 -8.31 -11.86 13.82
C TYR A 215 -8.38 -10.71 12.81
N ILE A 216 -8.34 -11.01 11.50
CA ILE A 216 -8.49 -9.99 10.46
C ILE A 216 -9.80 -9.22 10.60
N GLN A 217 -10.92 -9.93 10.86
CA GLN A 217 -12.22 -9.29 11.07
C GLN A 217 -12.20 -8.34 12.28
N GLN A 218 -11.65 -8.80 13.42
CA GLN A 218 -11.52 -7.99 14.63
C GLN A 218 -10.68 -6.72 14.40
N GLU A 219 -9.52 -6.87 13.76
CA GLU A 219 -8.64 -5.74 13.44
C GLU A 219 -9.29 -4.75 12.45
N THR A 220 -10.04 -5.26 11.46
CA THR A 220 -10.70 -4.40 10.47
C THR A 220 -11.86 -3.62 11.07
N THR A 221 -12.48 -4.13 12.11
CA THR A 221 -13.59 -3.47 12.82
C THR A 221 -13.15 -2.73 14.07
N HIS A 222 -11.86 -2.77 14.41
CA HIS A 222 -11.31 -2.11 15.59
C HIS A 222 -11.64 -0.61 15.58
N GLY A 223 -12.17 -0.11 16.67
CA GLY A 223 -12.56 1.30 16.84
C GLY A 223 -13.78 1.76 16.05
N LEU A 224 -14.34 0.93 15.15
CA LEU A 224 -15.50 1.34 14.35
C LEU A 224 -16.83 1.26 15.08
N PHE A 225 -16.93 0.46 16.14
CA PHE A 225 -18.19 0.17 16.84
C PHE A 225 -18.20 0.61 18.29
N ASP A 226 -17.10 1.13 18.83
CA ASP A 226 -17.04 1.56 20.24
C ASP A 226 -18.00 2.72 20.55
N ASP A 227 -18.35 3.54 19.54
CA ASP A 227 -19.30 4.67 19.67
C ASP A 227 -20.65 4.46 18.97
N VAL A 228 -20.89 3.33 18.28
CA VAL A 228 -22.10 3.11 17.47
C VAL A 228 -23.12 2.15 18.12
N THR A 229 -22.86 1.67 19.32
CA THR A 229 -23.81 0.84 20.07
C THR A 229 -25.22 1.46 20.17
N PRO A 230 -25.40 2.80 20.31
CA PRO A 230 -26.72 3.40 20.25
C PRO A 230 -27.38 3.37 18.87
N PHE A 231 -26.60 3.29 17.80
CA PHE A 231 -27.13 3.31 16.43
C PHE A 231 -27.60 1.92 15.96
N LEU A 232 -26.91 0.88 16.39
CA LEU A 232 -27.24 -0.51 16.04
C LEU A 232 -28.48 -1.03 16.79
N SER A 233 -28.82 -0.46 17.93
CA SER A 233 -30.03 -0.83 18.69
C SER A 233 -31.34 -0.46 17.96
N HIS A 234 -31.27 0.34 16.89
CA HIS A 234 -32.40 0.75 16.05
C HIS A 234 -32.44 0.03 14.69
N ILE A 235 -31.42 -0.78 14.37
CA ILE A 235 -31.45 -1.61 13.18
C ILE A 235 -32.10 -2.94 13.60
N HIS A 236 -33.42 -3.03 13.44
CA HIS A 236 -34.08 -4.35 13.40
C HIS A 236 -33.38 -5.16 12.30
N GLU A 237 -32.79 -6.28 12.65
CA GLU A 237 -32.37 -7.27 11.65
C GLU A 237 -33.62 -7.57 10.78
N PRO A 238 -33.58 -7.28 9.48
CA PRO A 238 -34.66 -7.73 8.61
C PRO A 238 -34.61 -9.26 8.72
N SER A 239 -35.71 -9.88 9.12
CA SER A 239 -35.86 -11.34 9.04
C SER A 239 -35.40 -11.77 7.65
N GLY A 240 -34.70 -12.92 7.54
CA GLY A 240 -34.13 -13.39 6.26
C GLY A 240 -35.14 -13.38 5.11
N ASP A 241 -36.45 -13.49 5.43
CA ASP A 241 -37.56 -13.39 4.47
C ASP A 241 -37.72 -12.00 3.85
N ALA A 242 -37.50 -10.91 4.59
CA ALA A 242 -37.58 -9.54 4.07
C ALA A 242 -36.43 -9.20 3.11
N LEU A 243 -35.27 -9.83 3.25
CA LEU A 243 -34.14 -9.66 2.34
C LEU A 243 -34.39 -10.41 1.01
N VAL A 244 -34.98 -11.58 1.07
CA VAL A 244 -35.35 -12.40 -0.10
C VAL A 244 -36.47 -11.71 -0.90
N GLU A 245 -37.44 -11.10 -0.23
CA GLU A 245 -38.53 -10.36 -0.86
C GLU A 245 -38.02 -9.08 -1.58
N LYS A 246 -37.06 -8.35 -0.96
CA LYS A 246 -36.45 -7.17 -1.55
C LYS A 246 -35.54 -7.50 -2.74
N LEU A 247 -34.86 -8.65 -2.72
CA LEU A 247 -34.05 -9.12 -3.84
C LEU A 247 -34.90 -9.67 -4.99
N SER A 248 -36.07 -10.22 -4.72
CA SER A 248 -37.01 -10.68 -5.75
C SER A 248 -37.72 -9.51 -6.45
N SER A 249 -38.03 -8.41 -5.74
CA SER A 249 -38.60 -7.20 -6.33
C SER A 249 -37.64 -6.47 -7.28
N ILE A 250 -36.35 -6.45 -6.95
CA ILE A 250 -35.30 -5.85 -7.82
C ILE A 250 -35.11 -6.66 -9.12
N LYS A 251 -35.33 -7.98 -9.08
CA LYS A 251 -35.25 -8.82 -10.29
C LYS A 251 -36.43 -8.63 -11.25
N SER A 252 -37.61 -8.27 -10.74
CA SER A 252 -38.81 -8.07 -11.57
C SER A 252 -38.85 -6.72 -12.31
N GLU A 253 -38.07 -5.71 -11.84
CA GLU A 253 -37.99 -4.40 -12.50
C GLU A 253 -36.93 -4.31 -13.60
N ASN A 254 -36.06 -5.31 -13.74
CA ASN A 254 -34.93 -5.32 -14.70
C ASN A 254 -35.09 -6.42 -15.81
N ASP A 255 -36.29 -6.92 -16.10
CA ASP A 255 -36.51 -7.84 -17.23
C ASP A 255 -37.07 -7.04 -18.45
N PRO A 256 -36.23 -6.74 -19.44
CA PRO A 256 -36.70 -6.12 -20.67
C PRO A 256 -37.31 -7.22 -21.57
N ARG A 257 -38.64 -7.19 -21.73
CA ARG A 257 -39.30 -7.90 -22.83
C ARG A 257 -39.09 -7.17 -24.16
#